data_2c3d6629ce95021ff3b2886367286c4b
#
_entry.id   2c3d6629ce95021ff3b2886367286c4b
#
_cell.length_a   1.000
_cell.length_b   1.000
_cell.length_c   1.000
_cell.angle_alpha   90.00
_cell.angle_beta   90.00
_cell.angle_gamma   90.00
#
_symmetry.space_group_name_H-M   'P 1'
#
loop_
_entity.id
_entity.type
_entity.pdbx_description
1 polymer ?
#
loop_
_entity_poly.entity_id
_entity_poly.type
_entity_poly.pdbx_seq_one_letter_code
_entity_poly.pdbx_strand_id
1 'polypeptide(L)'
;HIIHRTLRNQVEEYVNFTKRTAFVQEYYPSEAEMKLYESVSNYLMREGTYGIPERQRPLLSLLVRKIMASSSYALAYTLQRFITRLEEYKTTGVVSSLLSCISDDFEGGNDEYSIYPNDSQSENRSSQSLDNEIEELKGYCVMARAIGVETKAKELLKALDVSFEKIKNLGGQRKALIFTESRRTQEYLYKFLSDNGYNDKIVCFNGT
;
A
#
# COMPACT_ATOMS: atom_id res chain seq x y z
N HIS A 1 -27.97 20.04 -18.31
CA HIS A 1 -27.99 18.60 -17.97
C HIS A 1 -28.73 18.41 -16.63
N ILE A 2 -29.89 17.74 -16.67
CA ILE A 2 -30.66 17.39 -15.46
C ILE A 2 -30.18 16.01 -15.02
N ILE A 3 -29.54 15.94 -13.85
CA ILE A 3 -29.13 14.68 -13.25
C ILE A 3 -30.25 14.23 -12.33
N HIS A 4 -30.92 13.11 -12.64
CA HIS A 4 -31.85 12.44 -11.75
C HIS A 4 -31.07 11.45 -10.87
N ARG A 5 -31.11 11.65 -9.56
CA ARG A 5 -30.53 10.73 -8.57
C ARG A 5 -31.64 10.12 -7.74
N THR A 6 -31.80 8.81 -7.81
CA THR A 6 -32.73 8.06 -6.97
C THR A 6 -31.95 7.46 -5.79
N LEU A 7 -32.39 7.74 -4.57
CA LEU A 7 -31.80 7.16 -3.36
C LEU A 7 -32.45 5.80 -3.05
N ARG A 8 -31.70 4.90 -2.41
CA ARG A 8 -32.20 3.56 -2.05
C ARG A 8 -33.47 3.61 -1.21
N ASN A 9 -33.56 4.52 -0.26
CA ASN A 9 -34.75 4.70 0.61
C ASN A 9 -36.01 5.14 -0.17
N GLN A 10 -35.86 5.68 -1.38
CA GLN A 10 -36.98 6.08 -2.24
C GLN A 10 -37.57 4.92 -3.06
N VAL A 11 -36.87 3.79 -3.11
CA VAL A 11 -37.27 2.60 -3.90
C VAL A 11 -37.38 1.34 -3.05
N GLU A 12 -37.31 1.45 -1.72
CA GLU A 12 -37.45 0.32 -0.77
C GLU A 12 -38.81 -0.40 -0.92
N GLU A 13 -39.86 0.33 -1.30
CA GLU A 13 -41.17 -0.25 -1.57
C GLU A 13 -41.22 -1.17 -2.80
N TYR A 14 -40.31 -0.96 -3.76
CA TYR A 14 -40.27 -1.66 -5.04
C TYR A 14 -39.15 -2.67 -5.14
N VAL A 15 -38.07 -2.50 -4.37
CA VAL A 15 -36.86 -3.34 -4.40
C VAL A 15 -36.42 -3.69 -2.99
N ASN A 16 -36.48 -4.98 -2.65
CA ASN A 16 -35.97 -5.48 -1.38
C ASN A 16 -34.42 -5.46 -1.40
N PHE A 17 -33.83 -4.46 -0.77
CA PHE A 17 -32.38 -4.42 -0.57
C PHE A 17 -31.98 -5.24 0.64
N THR A 18 -30.87 -5.97 0.52
CA THR A 18 -30.28 -6.64 1.67
C THR A 18 -29.81 -5.61 2.71
N LYS A 19 -30.17 -5.84 3.96
CA LYS A 19 -29.72 -4.99 5.08
C LYS A 19 -28.20 -5.08 5.21
N ARG A 20 -27.54 -3.92 5.21
CA ARG A 20 -26.10 -3.80 5.42
C ARG A 20 -25.82 -3.36 6.85
N THR A 21 -24.97 -4.09 7.54
CA THR A 21 -24.49 -3.71 8.86
C THR A 21 -22.97 -3.50 8.76
N ALA A 22 -22.53 -2.28 9.04
CA ALA A 22 -21.11 -1.96 9.11
C ALA A 22 -20.60 -2.23 10.54
N PHE A 23 -19.40 -2.78 10.64
CA PHE A 23 -18.65 -2.82 11.89
C PHE A 23 -17.18 -2.54 11.59
N VAL A 24 -16.48 -2.00 12.58
CA VAL A 24 -15.07 -1.67 12.50
C VAL A 24 -14.31 -2.67 13.36
N GLN A 25 -13.30 -3.32 12.77
CA GLN A 25 -12.32 -4.09 13.54
C GLN A 25 -11.10 -3.19 13.75
N GLU A 26 -10.91 -2.76 14.98
CA GLU A 26 -9.74 -1.95 15.35
C GLU A 26 -8.50 -2.83 15.46
N TYR A 27 -7.35 -2.25 15.12
CA TYR A 27 -6.05 -2.87 15.34
C TYR A 27 -5.06 -1.83 15.86
N TYR A 28 -4.09 -2.29 16.63
CA TYR A 28 -3.02 -1.47 17.17
C TYR A 28 -1.70 -1.99 16.62
N PRO A 29 -0.95 -1.16 15.86
CA PRO A 29 0.36 -1.55 15.33
C PRO A 29 1.31 -1.97 16.46
N SER A 30 2.18 -2.95 16.19
CA SER A 30 3.26 -3.32 17.10
C SER A 30 4.31 -2.21 17.19
N GLU A 31 5.17 -2.26 18.22
CA GLU A 31 6.27 -1.30 18.35
C GLU A 31 7.20 -1.31 17.11
N ALA A 32 7.43 -2.48 16.52
CA ALA A 32 8.23 -2.60 15.30
C ALA A 32 7.56 -1.93 14.10
N GLU A 33 6.24 -2.09 13.94
CA GLU A 33 5.45 -1.42 12.89
C GLU A 33 5.46 0.10 13.10
N MET A 34 5.27 0.56 14.34
CA MET A 34 5.32 2.00 14.68
C MET A 34 6.69 2.60 14.38
N LYS A 35 7.77 1.95 14.82
CA LYS A 35 9.14 2.41 14.58
C LYS A 35 9.45 2.52 13.09
N LEU A 36 9.05 1.53 12.29
CA LEU A 36 9.20 1.56 10.84
C LEU A 36 8.43 2.74 10.24
N TYR A 37 7.17 2.93 10.64
CA TYR A 37 6.32 4.02 10.17
C TYR A 37 6.93 5.39 10.46
N GLU A 38 7.41 5.60 11.68
CA GLU A 38 8.06 6.86 12.08
C GLU A 38 9.36 7.11 11.30
N SER A 39 10.20 6.08 11.18
CA SER A 39 11.48 6.19 10.47
C SER A 39 11.28 6.56 9.00
N VAL A 40 10.40 5.87 8.29
CA VAL A 40 10.10 6.16 6.89
C VAL A 40 9.38 7.52 6.76
N SER A 41 8.49 7.87 7.68
CA SER A 41 7.82 9.19 7.67
C SER A 41 8.81 10.34 7.82
N ASN A 42 9.80 10.20 8.69
CA ASN A 42 10.86 11.19 8.87
C ASN A 42 11.72 11.32 7.61
N TYR A 43 12.06 10.22 6.97
CA TYR A 43 12.76 10.23 5.68
C TYR A 43 11.95 10.96 4.59
N LEU A 44 10.64 10.69 4.49
CA LEU A 44 9.77 11.34 3.50
C LEU A 44 9.66 12.87 3.69
N MET A 45 9.79 13.34 4.92
CA MET A 45 9.70 14.77 5.26
C MET A 45 11.04 15.51 5.11
N ARG A 46 12.15 14.79 5.04
CA ARG A 46 13.51 15.36 4.98
C ARG A 46 13.76 15.99 3.61
N GLU A 47 14.23 17.24 3.62
CA GLU A 47 14.65 17.94 2.42
C GLU A 47 16.01 17.44 1.91
N GLY A 48 16.29 17.69 0.64
CA GLY A 48 17.60 17.38 0.05
C GLY A 48 17.91 15.89 -0.14
N THR A 49 16.91 15.01 -0.14
CA THR A 49 17.08 13.58 -0.42
C THR A 49 17.20 13.33 -1.93
N TYR A 50 18.00 12.33 -2.32
CA TYR A 50 18.12 11.90 -3.73
C TYR A 50 16.89 11.11 -4.16
N GLY A 51 16.35 10.26 -3.28
CA GLY A 51 15.23 9.40 -3.57
C GLY A 51 13.89 10.13 -3.69
N ILE A 52 13.76 11.36 -3.18
CA ILE A 52 12.52 12.13 -3.21
C ILE A 52 12.77 13.55 -3.71
N PRO A 53 12.64 13.80 -5.02
CA PRO A 53 12.74 15.13 -5.59
C PRO A 53 11.73 16.10 -4.97
N GLU A 54 12.13 17.34 -4.71
CA GLU A 54 11.30 18.31 -3.99
C GLU A 54 9.94 18.56 -4.62
N ARG A 55 9.91 18.70 -5.96
CA ARG A 55 8.66 18.89 -6.71
C ARG A 55 7.70 17.73 -6.61
N GLN A 56 8.22 16.50 -6.52
CA GLN A 56 7.43 15.28 -6.45
C GLN A 56 7.14 14.84 -5.01
N ARG A 57 7.79 15.46 -4.01
CA ARG A 57 7.71 15.10 -2.59
C ARG A 57 6.28 14.96 -2.06
N PRO A 58 5.35 15.92 -2.29
CA PRO A 58 4.00 15.80 -1.76
C PRO A 58 3.29 14.54 -2.26
N LEU A 59 3.41 14.25 -3.56
CA LEU A 59 2.78 13.10 -4.20
C LEU A 59 3.45 11.78 -3.77
N LEU A 60 4.79 11.70 -3.86
CA LEU A 60 5.54 10.52 -3.44
C LEU A 60 5.30 10.20 -1.96
N SER A 61 5.30 11.21 -1.09
CA SER A 61 5.02 11.02 0.34
C SER A 61 3.61 10.49 0.58
N LEU A 62 2.62 10.98 -0.16
CA LEU A 62 1.25 10.48 -0.08
C LEU A 62 1.16 9.01 -0.51
N LEU A 63 1.77 8.66 -1.65
CA LEU A 63 1.75 7.30 -2.19
C LEU A 63 2.49 6.32 -1.29
N VAL A 64 3.69 6.67 -0.80
CA VAL A 64 4.44 5.81 0.12
C VAL A 64 3.68 5.62 1.44
N ARG A 65 3.01 6.66 1.97
CA ARG A 65 2.16 6.53 3.17
C ARG A 65 0.97 5.61 2.94
N LYS A 66 0.34 5.63 1.76
CA LYS A 66 -0.71 4.67 1.39
C LYS A 66 -0.17 3.23 1.38
N ILE A 67 1.02 3.02 0.81
CA ILE A 67 1.68 1.71 0.81
C ILE A 67 1.99 1.26 2.25
N MET A 68 2.56 2.13 3.09
CA MET A 68 2.81 1.82 4.51
C MET A 68 1.53 1.44 5.26
N ALA A 69 0.43 2.15 4.99
CA ALA A 69 -0.87 1.83 5.59
C ALA A 69 -1.46 0.52 5.04
N SER A 70 -1.04 0.08 3.87
CA SER A 70 -1.49 -1.16 3.25
C SER A 70 -0.76 -2.39 3.83
N SER A 71 0.56 -2.45 3.67
CA SER A 71 1.38 -3.50 4.30
C SER A 71 2.87 -3.16 4.31
N SER A 72 3.60 -3.67 5.33
CA SER A 72 5.06 -3.60 5.41
C SER A 72 5.73 -4.41 4.29
N TYR A 73 5.08 -5.47 3.81
CA TYR A 73 5.53 -6.25 2.67
C TYR A 73 5.56 -5.40 1.39
N ALA A 74 4.48 -4.66 1.09
CA ALA A 74 4.42 -3.75 -0.04
C ALA A 74 5.45 -2.61 0.10
N LEU A 75 5.61 -2.08 1.32
CA LEU A 75 6.61 -1.06 1.61
C LEU A 75 8.04 -1.56 1.35
N ALA A 76 8.40 -2.77 1.81
CA ALA A 76 9.71 -3.36 1.57
C ALA A 76 10.04 -3.47 0.08
N TYR A 77 9.04 -3.85 -0.72
CA TYR A 77 9.19 -3.92 -2.17
C TYR A 77 9.42 -2.54 -2.80
N THR A 78 8.66 -1.53 -2.40
CA THR A 78 8.80 -0.15 -2.88
C THR A 78 10.17 0.43 -2.49
N LEU A 79 10.60 0.24 -1.24
CA LEU A 79 11.92 0.68 -0.78
C LEU A 79 13.05 0.00 -1.56
N GLN A 80 12.92 -1.30 -1.87
CA GLN A 80 13.91 -2.00 -2.68
C GLN A 80 14.03 -1.39 -4.08
N ARG A 81 12.92 -1.00 -4.70
CA ARG A 81 12.94 -0.31 -6.01
C ARG A 81 13.60 1.07 -5.90
N PHE A 82 13.38 1.80 -4.82
CA PHE A 82 14.08 3.07 -4.57
C PHE A 82 15.59 2.85 -4.47
N ILE A 83 16.03 1.87 -3.70
CA ILE A 83 17.45 1.51 -3.55
C ILE A 83 18.05 1.20 -4.92
N THR A 84 17.45 0.29 -5.69
CA THR A 84 17.94 -0.10 -7.02
C THR A 84 18.14 1.12 -7.92
N ARG A 85 17.19 2.06 -7.94
CA ARG A 85 17.30 3.27 -8.75
C ARG A 85 18.35 4.24 -8.27
N LEU A 86 18.56 4.38 -6.98
CA LEU A 86 19.64 5.21 -6.45
C LEU A 86 21.03 4.59 -6.77
N GLU A 87 21.12 3.27 -6.75
CA GLU A 87 22.33 2.55 -7.18
C GLU A 87 22.58 2.71 -8.70
N GLU A 88 21.52 2.66 -9.53
CA GLU A 88 21.60 2.98 -10.96
C GLU A 88 22.02 4.44 -11.19
N TYR A 89 21.44 5.38 -10.45
CA TYR A 89 21.84 6.80 -10.50
C TYR A 89 23.32 6.99 -10.16
N LYS A 90 23.82 6.29 -9.16
CA LYS A 90 25.23 6.33 -8.77
C LYS A 90 26.16 5.93 -9.93
N THR A 91 25.73 5.00 -10.77
CA THR A 91 26.56 4.48 -11.89
C THR A 91 26.36 5.25 -13.18
N THR A 92 25.16 5.72 -13.47
CA THR A 92 24.80 6.34 -14.77
C THR A 92 24.69 7.85 -14.73
N GLY A 93 24.51 8.44 -13.54
CA GLY A 93 24.21 9.87 -13.37
C GLY A 93 22.81 10.27 -13.84
N VAL A 94 21.98 9.32 -14.28
CA VAL A 94 20.62 9.57 -14.80
C VAL A 94 19.58 9.18 -13.78
N VAL A 95 18.74 10.15 -13.36
CA VAL A 95 17.60 9.90 -12.48
C VAL A 95 16.41 9.45 -13.32
N SER A 96 16.03 8.19 -13.22
CA SER A 96 14.75 7.73 -13.75
C SER A 96 13.63 8.02 -12.74
N SER A 97 12.42 8.33 -13.22
CA SER A 97 11.29 8.73 -12.36
C SER A 97 10.95 7.67 -11.29
N LEU A 98 10.95 8.07 -10.00
CA LEU A 98 10.53 7.20 -8.90
C LEU A 98 9.02 6.96 -8.88
N LEU A 99 8.23 7.84 -9.50
CA LEU A 99 6.78 7.67 -9.60
C LEU A 99 6.42 6.38 -10.34
N SER A 100 7.15 6.01 -11.39
CA SER A 100 6.92 4.75 -12.10
C SER A 100 7.19 3.50 -11.25
N CYS A 101 8.01 3.61 -10.19
CA CYS A 101 8.21 2.52 -9.25
C CYS A 101 6.95 2.23 -8.41
N ILE A 102 6.19 3.27 -8.15
CA ILE A 102 5.04 3.19 -7.25
C ILE A 102 3.75 2.94 -8.04
N SER A 103 3.63 3.50 -9.26
CA SER A 103 2.43 3.37 -10.09
C SER A 103 2.07 1.92 -10.42
N ASP A 104 3.07 1.05 -10.58
CA ASP A 104 2.86 -0.37 -10.87
C ASP A 104 2.15 -1.13 -9.72
N ASP A 105 2.19 -0.60 -8.50
CA ASP A 105 1.56 -1.21 -7.33
C ASP A 105 0.08 -0.82 -7.17
N PHE A 106 -0.38 0.24 -7.86
CA PHE A 106 -1.76 0.71 -7.80
C PHE A 106 -2.50 0.43 -9.10
N GLU A 107 -3.71 -0.10 -9.01
CA GLU A 107 -4.59 -0.26 -10.18
C GLU A 107 -5.09 1.11 -10.65
N GLY A 108 -4.89 1.43 -11.92
CA GLY A 108 -5.38 2.66 -12.56
C GLY A 108 -4.41 3.84 -12.56
N GLY A 109 -3.13 3.63 -12.24
CA GLY A 109 -2.14 4.72 -12.10
C GLY A 109 -1.46 5.22 -13.38
N ASN A 110 -1.79 4.72 -14.57
CA ASN A 110 -0.97 4.97 -15.76
C ASN A 110 -1.14 6.35 -16.42
N ASP A 111 -2.26 7.04 -16.26
CA ASP A 111 -2.53 8.24 -17.05
C ASP A 111 -2.37 9.58 -16.30
N GLU A 112 -2.50 9.59 -14.98
CA GLU A 112 -2.53 10.85 -14.22
C GLU A 112 -1.17 11.25 -13.63
N TYR A 113 -0.22 10.32 -13.51
CA TYR A 113 1.10 10.56 -12.89
C TYR A 113 2.23 10.88 -13.87
N SER A 114 1.97 10.83 -15.18
CA SER A 114 2.96 11.11 -16.25
C SER A 114 3.31 12.58 -16.42
N ILE A 115 2.66 13.49 -15.69
CA ILE A 115 2.68 14.94 -15.95
C ILE A 115 3.92 15.65 -15.39
N TYR A 116 4.72 14.97 -14.58
CA TYR A 116 5.91 15.59 -14.00
C TYR A 116 7.15 15.27 -14.83
N PRO A 117 7.71 16.27 -15.57
CA PRO A 117 8.95 16.06 -16.31
C PRO A 117 10.08 15.69 -15.36
N ASN A 118 10.99 14.82 -15.83
CA ASN A 118 12.22 14.48 -15.13
C ASN A 118 12.99 15.76 -14.79
N ASP A 119 13.08 16.08 -13.51
CA ASP A 119 13.88 17.19 -13.05
C ASP A 119 15.33 16.78 -13.04
N SER A 120 16.04 17.14 -14.11
CA SER A 120 17.50 16.99 -14.25
C SER A 120 18.23 18.07 -13.43
N GLN A 121 17.81 18.35 -12.21
CA GLN A 121 18.60 19.21 -11.33
C GLN A 121 19.63 18.36 -10.59
N SER A 122 20.75 18.13 -11.28
CA SER A 122 22.00 17.74 -10.65
C SER A 122 22.54 18.94 -9.84
N GLU A 123 21.97 19.18 -8.66
CA GLU A 123 22.71 19.92 -7.66
C GLU A 123 23.97 19.13 -7.32
N ASN A 124 25.11 19.80 -7.18
CA ASN A 124 26.42 19.26 -6.78
C ASN A 124 26.34 18.68 -5.35
N ARG A 125 25.64 17.57 -5.17
CA ARG A 125 25.54 16.84 -3.90
C ARG A 125 26.67 15.84 -3.80
N SER A 126 27.24 15.65 -2.60
CA SER A 126 28.36 14.75 -2.42
C SER A 126 27.95 13.28 -2.60
N SER A 127 28.79 12.50 -3.27
CA SER A 127 28.63 11.04 -3.41
C SER A 127 28.43 10.34 -2.06
N GLN A 128 29.07 10.80 -1.00
CA GLN A 128 28.92 10.29 0.36
C GLN A 128 27.48 10.45 0.92
N SER A 129 26.78 11.51 0.54
CA SER A 129 25.38 11.71 0.97
C SER A 129 24.45 10.70 0.30
N LEU A 130 24.70 10.34 -0.96
CA LEU A 130 23.93 9.32 -1.68
C LEU A 130 24.14 7.92 -1.09
N ASP A 131 25.37 7.56 -0.74
CA ASP A 131 25.67 6.28 -0.13
C ASP A 131 24.99 6.12 1.24
N ASN A 132 25.02 7.17 2.05
CA ASN A 132 24.35 7.19 3.35
C ASN A 132 22.83 7.03 3.19
N GLU A 133 22.22 7.65 2.19
CA GLU A 133 20.80 7.52 1.91
C GLU A 133 20.43 6.10 1.45
N ILE A 134 21.24 5.49 0.59
CA ILE A 134 21.06 4.10 0.16
C ILE A 134 21.12 3.14 1.37
N GLU A 135 22.10 3.29 2.26
CA GLU A 135 22.25 2.45 3.44
C GLU A 135 21.09 2.65 4.42
N GLU A 136 20.60 3.86 4.60
CA GLU A 136 19.42 4.16 5.39
C GLU A 136 18.18 3.45 4.85
N LEU A 137 17.92 3.54 3.54
CA LEU A 137 16.81 2.84 2.90
C LEU A 137 16.93 1.33 2.99
N LYS A 138 18.16 0.77 2.88
CA LYS A 138 18.41 -0.65 3.13
C LYS A 138 18.04 -1.04 4.56
N GLY A 139 18.36 -0.21 5.53
CA GLY A 139 17.95 -0.39 6.93
C GLY A 139 16.43 -0.47 7.08
N TYR A 140 15.69 0.43 6.46
CA TYR A 140 14.22 0.39 6.48
C TYR A 140 13.64 -0.84 5.78
N CYS A 141 14.25 -1.28 4.69
CA CYS A 141 13.85 -2.49 3.98
C CYS A 141 14.03 -3.74 4.88
N VAL A 142 15.14 -3.82 5.63
CA VAL A 142 15.38 -4.88 6.61
C VAL A 142 14.34 -4.84 7.73
N MET A 143 14.05 -3.66 8.30
CA MET A 143 13.01 -3.50 9.32
C MET A 143 11.64 -3.96 8.81
N ALA A 144 11.25 -3.57 7.60
CA ALA A 144 9.97 -3.94 7.00
C ALA A 144 9.84 -5.46 6.80
N ARG A 145 10.91 -6.12 6.34
CA ARG A 145 10.94 -7.58 6.17
C ARG A 145 10.94 -8.34 7.50
N ALA A 146 11.52 -7.76 8.56
CA ALA A 146 11.57 -8.37 9.87
C ALA A 146 10.22 -8.41 10.60
N ILE A 147 9.23 -7.61 10.19
CA ILE A 147 7.89 -7.61 10.79
C ILE A 147 7.18 -8.96 10.58
N GLY A 148 7.43 -9.65 9.46
CA GLY A 148 6.84 -10.96 9.20
C GLY A 148 5.32 -10.90 9.07
N VAL A 149 4.59 -11.17 10.15
CA VAL A 149 3.11 -11.11 10.16
C VAL A 149 2.64 -9.85 10.86
N GLU A 150 1.97 -9.00 10.11
CA GLU A 150 1.42 -7.74 10.60
C GLU A 150 0.25 -7.91 11.55
N THR A 151 0.11 -6.98 12.50
CA THR A 151 -1.03 -6.93 13.42
C THR A 151 -2.34 -6.78 12.67
N LYS A 152 -2.38 -5.96 11.62
CA LYS A 152 -3.56 -5.78 10.76
C LYS A 152 -4.00 -7.08 10.07
N ALA A 153 -3.07 -7.91 9.62
CA ALA A 153 -3.37 -9.20 9.01
C ALA A 153 -3.94 -10.21 10.03
N LYS A 154 -3.42 -10.19 11.26
CA LYS A 154 -3.98 -11.01 12.37
C LYS A 154 -5.40 -10.60 12.71
N GLU A 155 -5.68 -9.30 12.77
CA GLU A 155 -7.03 -8.80 13.02
C GLU A 155 -7.98 -9.08 11.87
N LEU A 156 -7.49 -9.15 10.61
CA LEU A 156 -8.29 -9.60 9.47
C LEU A 156 -8.83 -11.02 9.68
N LEU A 157 -8.02 -11.96 10.19
CA LEU A 157 -8.50 -13.32 10.49
C LEU A 157 -9.65 -13.30 11.50
N LYS A 158 -9.51 -12.53 12.58
CA LYS A 158 -10.57 -12.38 13.59
C LYS A 158 -11.84 -11.77 12.98
N ALA A 159 -11.66 -10.74 12.14
CA ALA A 159 -12.79 -10.11 11.45
C ALA A 159 -13.51 -11.08 10.49
N LEU A 160 -12.78 -11.95 9.81
CA LEU A 160 -13.35 -12.99 8.96
C LEU A 160 -14.14 -14.01 9.79
N ASP A 161 -13.60 -14.48 10.92
CA ASP A 161 -14.28 -15.43 11.78
C ASP A 161 -15.59 -14.84 12.34
N VAL A 162 -15.55 -13.61 12.88
CA VAL A 162 -16.75 -12.90 13.37
C VAL A 162 -17.76 -12.70 12.25
N SER A 163 -17.30 -12.36 11.05
CA SER A 163 -18.17 -12.13 9.88
C SER A 163 -18.85 -13.43 9.45
N PHE A 164 -18.11 -14.53 9.36
CA PHE A 164 -18.63 -15.83 8.95
C PHE A 164 -19.63 -16.41 9.96
N GLU A 165 -19.40 -16.22 11.26
CA GLU A 165 -20.37 -16.57 12.30
C GLU A 165 -21.70 -15.80 12.12
N LYS A 166 -21.61 -14.48 11.91
CA LYS A 166 -22.80 -13.66 11.66
C LYS A 166 -23.54 -14.07 10.39
N ILE A 167 -22.81 -14.32 9.29
CA ILE A 167 -23.39 -14.77 8.02
C ILE A 167 -24.08 -16.12 8.18
N LYS A 168 -23.48 -17.07 8.90
CA LYS A 168 -24.07 -18.37 9.21
C LYS A 168 -25.38 -18.24 9.97
N ASN A 169 -25.43 -17.37 11.00
CA ASN A 169 -26.64 -17.13 11.79
C ASN A 169 -27.77 -16.51 10.95
N LEU A 170 -27.45 -15.82 9.87
CA LEU A 170 -28.38 -15.24 8.92
C LEU A 170 -28.75 -16.19 7.77
N GLY A 171 -28.27 -17.46 7.79
CA GLY A 171 -28.49 -18.43 6.71
C GLY A 171 -27.75 -18.12 5.41
N GLY A 172 -26.75 -17.23 5.42
CA GLY A 172 -25.98 -16.84 4.27
C GLY A 172 -24.83 -17.79 3.96
N GLN A 173 -24.26 -17.64 2.75
CA GLN A 173 -23.07 -18.41 2.33
C GLN A 173 -21.82 -17.82 2.95
N ARG A 174 -20.87 -18.68 3.36
CA ARG A 174 -19.56 -18.31 3.89
C ARG A 174 -18.66 -17.76 2.78
N LYS A 175 -18.89 -16.50 2.39
CA LYS A 175 -18.12 -15.78 1.36
C LYS A 175 -17.78 -14.40 1.86
N ALA A 176 -16.56 -13.91 1.53
CA ALA A 176 -16.12 -12.57 1.82
C ALA A 176 -15.40 -11.98 0.60
N LEU A 177 -15.52 -10.67 0.43
CA LEU A 177 -14.73 -9.90 -0.53
C LEU A 177 -13.78 -9.02 0.27
N ILE A 178 -12.49 -9.13 -0.04
CA ILE A 178 -11.43 -8.31 0.56
C ILE A 178 -10.90 -7.39 -0.53
N PHE A 179 -10.95 -6.09 -0.26
CA PHE A 179 -10.43 -5.08 -1.17
C PHE A 179 -9.10 -4.54 -0.64
N THR A 180 -8.13 -4.39 -1.53
CA THR A 180 -6.86 -3.73 -1.27
C THR A 180 -6.46 -2.91 -2.48
N GLU A 181 -5.82 -1.75 -2.26
CA GLU A 181 -5.36 -0.86 -3.33
C GLU A 181 -4.01 -1.34 -3.92
N SER A 182 -3.24 -2.15 -3.19
CA SER A 182 -1.90 -2.57 -3.60
C SER A 182 -1.89 -4.04 -4.03
N ARG A 183 -1.37 -4.31 -5.22
CA ARG A 183 -1.14 -5.69 -5.74
C ARG A 183 -0.21 -6.48 -4.80
N ARG A 184 0.81 -5.84 -4.25
CA ARG A 184 1.75 -6.48 -3.31
C ARG A 184 1.07 -6.87 -2.00
N THR A 185 0.17 -6.03 -1.51
CA THR A 185 -0.66 -6.39 -0.34
C THR A 185 -1.59 -7.56 -0.67
N GLN A 186 -2.14 -7.63 -1.88
CA GLN A 186 -2.95 -8.78 -2.30
C GLN A 186 -2.12 -10.07 -2.31
N GLU A 187 -0.91 -10.06 -2.87
CA GLU A 187 0.03 -11.21 -2.85
C GLU A 187 0.34 -11.65 -1.42
N TYR A 188 0.63 -10.69 -0.54
CA TYR A 188 0.88 -10.95 0.87
C TYR A 188 -0.33 -11.58 1.57
N LEU A 189 -1.52 -11.01 1.39
CA LEU A 189 -2.75 -11.51 1.98
C LEU A 189 -3.13 -12.90 1.43
N TYR A 190 -2.93 -13.14 0.13
CA TYR A 190 -3.15 -14.46 -0.46
C TYR A 190 -2.32 -15.51 0.25
N LYS A 191 -1.00 -15.29 0.38
CA LYS A 191 -0.09 -16.19 1.06
C LYS A 191 -0.48 -16.36 2.53
N PHE A 192 -0.67 -15.24 3.24
CA PHE A 192 -1.01 -15.25 4.66
C PHE A 192 -2.30 -16.03 4.95
N LEU A 193 -3.36 -15.80 4.18
CA LEU A 193 -4.63 -16.50 4.35
C LEU A 193 -4.52 -17.97 3.95
N SER A 194 -3.76 -18.31 2.89
CA SER A 194 -3.50 -19.71 2.52
C SER A 194 -2.83 -20.48 3.65
N ASP A 195 -1.81 -19.88 4.29
CA ASP A 195 -1.09 -20.47 5.43
C ASP A 195 -1.98 -20.59 6.68
N ASN A 196 -3.10 -19.85 6.74
CA ASN A 196 -4.06 -19.84 7.86
C ASN A 196 -5.39 -20.54 7.56
N GLY A 197 -5.36 -21.58 6.70
CA GLY A 197 -6.48 -22.49 6.50
C GLY A 197 -7.47 -22.11 5.39
N TYR A 198 -7.12 -21.10 4.59
CA TYR A 198 -7.89 -20.72 3.41
C TYR A 198 -7.26 -21.18 2.09
N ASN A 199 -6.29 -22.10 2.13
CA ASN A 199 -5.72 -22.66 0.93
C ASN A 199 -6.84 -23.24 0.02
N ASP A 200 -6.71 -23.05 -1.31
CA ASP A 200 -7.70 -23.46 -2.33
C ASP A 200 -9.11 -22.85 -2.18
N LYS A 201 -9.27 -21.83 -1.32
CA LYS A 201 -10.54 -21.12 -1.09
C LYS A 201 -10.48 -19.64 -1.49
N ILE A 202 -9.36 -19.19 -2.04
CA ILE A 202 -9.10 -17.80 -2.38
C ILE A 202 -9.03 -17.65 -3.89
N VAL A 203 -9.72 -16.64 -4.41
CA VAL A 203 -9.61 -16.20 -5.80
C VAL A 203 -9.18 -14.74 -5.80
N CYS A 204 -8.10 -14.44 -6.52
CA CYS A 204 -7.64 -13.08 -6.70
C CYS A 204 -8.17 -12.50 -8.00
N PHE A 205 -8.66 -11.26 -7.94
CA PHE A 205 -9.06 -10.48 -9.10
C PHE A 205 -8.20 -9.23 -9.16
N ASN A 206 -7.52 -9.04 -10.27
CA ASN A 206 -6.76 -7.82 -10.58
C ASN A 206 -7.36 -7.20 -11.82
N GLY A 207 -7.41 -5.87 -11.88
CA GLY A 207 -7.66 -5.16 -13.13
C GLY A 207 -6.44 -5.37 -14.05
N THR A 208 -6.61 -6.03 -15.17
CA THR A 208 -5.65 -6.14 -16.29
C THR A 208 -6.15 -5.30 -17.43
#